data_5b435c5b9c9b0634fbf2066737461ba3
#
_entry.id   5b435c5b9c9b0634fbf2066737461ba3
#
_cell.length_a   1.000
_cell.length_b   1.000
_cell.length_c   1.000
_cell.angle_alpha   90.00
_cell.angle_beta   90.00
_cell.angle_gamma   90.00
#
_symmetry.space_group_name_H-M   'P 1'
#
loop_
_entity.id
_entity.type
_entity.pdbx_description
1 polymer ?
#
loop_
_entity_poly.entity_id
_entity_poly.type
_entity_poly.pdbx_seq_one_letter_code
_entity_poly.pdbx_strand_id
1 'polypeptide(L)'
;KNRGKCMKKRLMIITAMGFVVFLIFGTVWGQKNPTLTLNLYEKRMAYLKEHEQEMTDYVKSENPKVENVQWDWDSVEIETIQPDAGGIPTGDKYQSLDIEGGFNNITDSNFVLSFGFDNKTLYPNMKHKSITQPLRIGGNLYE
;
A
#
# COMPACT_ATOMS: atom_id res chain seq x y z
N LYS A 1 -3.36 -46.07 52.56
CA LYS A 1 -3.33 -46.54 51.14
C LYS A 1 -3.76 -45.45 50.13
N ASN A 2 -3.94 -44.16 50.56
CA ASN A 2 -4.45 -43.09 49.71
C ASN A 2 -3.44 -41.99 49.34
N ARG A 3 -2.17 -42.08 49.78
CA ARG A 3 -1.16 -41.04 49.44
C ARG A 3 -0.61 -41.12 48.01
N GLY A 4 -0.59 -42.30 47.39
CA GLY A 4 -0.07 -42.47 46.03
C GLY A 4 -0.98 -41.97 44.92
N LYS A 5 -2.32 -41.89 45.17
CA LYS A 5 -3.30 -41.43 44.16
C LYS A 5 -3.33 -39.91 43.99
N CYS A 6 -2.99 -39.18 45.05
CA CYS A 6 -2.97 -37.71 45.01
C CYS A 6 -1.72 -37.16 44.29
N MET A 7 -0.57 -37.82 44.44
CA MET A 7 0.67 -37.44 43.76
C MET A 7 0.60 -37.65 42.23
N LYS A 8 -0.02 -38.76 41.78
CA LYS A 8 -0.18 -39.02 40.34
C LYS A 8 -1.08 -38.01 39.66
N LYS A 9 -2.17 -37.54 40.32
CA LYS A 9 -3.01 -36.50 39.79
C LYS A 9 -2.33 -35.13 39.70
N ARG A 10 -1.50 -34.77 40.69
CA ARG A 10 -0.74 -33.50 40.66
C ARG A 10 0.37 -33.51 39.58
N LEU A 11 1.03 -34.65 39.39
CA LEU A 11 2.05 -34.82 38.35
C LEU A 11 1.43 -34.75 36.94
N MET A 12 0.23 -35.35 36.74
CA MET A 12 -0.49 -35.26 35.47
C MET A 12 -0.95 -33.83 35.12
N ILE A 13 -1.36 -33.04 36.10
CA ILE A 13 -1.77 -31.64 35.87
C ILE A 13 -0.58 -30.77 35.53
N ILE A 14 0.57 -31.00 36.17
CA ILE A 14 1.81 -30.23 35.89
C ILE A 14 2.34 -30.54 34.48
N THR A 15 2.30 -31.81 34.03
CA THR A 15 2.70 -32.15 32.65
C THR A 15 1.71 -31.64 31.61
N ALA A 16 0.40 -31.60 31.89
CA ALA A 16 -0.59 -31.04 30.98
C ALA A 16 -0.44 -29.51 30.83
N MET A 17 -0.19 -28.76 31.92
CA MET A 17 0.07 -27.33 31.86
C MET A 17 1.39 -26.98 31.14
N GLY A 18 2.45 -27.81 31.35
CA GLY A 18 3.72 -27.61 30.63
C GLY A 18 3.58 -27.79 29.12
N PHE A 19 2.75 -28.71 28.66
CA PHE A 19 2.49 -28.92 27.23
C PHE A 19 1.70 -27.81 26.58
N VAL A 20 0.73 -27.23 27.27
CA VAL A 20 -0.06 -26.08 26.78
C VAL A 20 0.81 -24.83 26.66
N VAL A 21 1.69 -24.58 27.63
CA VAL A 21 2.63 -23.43 27.56
C VAL A 21 3.63 -23.60 26.41
N PHE A 22 4.10 -24.84 26.15
CA PHE A 22 5.03 -25.10 25.04
C PHE A 22 4.37 -24.93 23.65
N LEU A 23 3.07 -25.25 23.53
CA LEU A 23 2.33 -25.02 22.29
C LEU A 23 2.07 -23.54 22.03
N ILE A 24 1.93 -22.71 23.07
CA ILE A 24 1.75 -21.26 22.93
C ILE A 24 3.07 -20.56 22.58
N PHE A 25 4.21 -21.01 23.13
CA PHE A 25 5.53 -20.45 22.82
C PHE A 25 6.11 -20.97 21.49
N GLY A 26 5.76 -22.17 21.04
CA GLY A 26 6.27 -22.76 19.80
C GLY A 26 5.68 -22.16 18.54
N THR A 27 4.52 -21.50 18.59
CA THR A 27 3.86 -20.88 17.43
C THR A 27 4.30 -19.45 17.16
N VAL A 28 5.05 -18.82 18.07
CA VAL A 28 5.48 -17.40 17.93
C VAL A 28 6.82 -17.26 17.20
N TRP A 29 7.61 -18.33 17.05
CA TRP A 29 8.96 -18.25 16.45
C TRP A 29 9.03 -18.54 14.95
N GLY A 30 7.91 -18.73 14.28
CA GLY A 30 7.88 -19.04 12.84
C GLY A 30 7.22 -17.98 11.93
N GLN A 31 6.62 -16.93 12.48
CA GLN A 31 6.03 -15.86 11.68
C GLN A 31 7.11 -14.83 11.32
N LYS A 32 7.61 -14.91 10.08
CA LYS A 32 8.16 -13.73 9.40
C LYS A 32 7.09 -12.67 9.50
N ASN A 33 7.35 -11.60 10.26
CA ASN A 33 6.41 -10.52 10.50
C ASN A 33 5.94 -9.92 9.15
N PRO A 34 4.70 -10.15 8.71
CA PRO A 34 4.14 -9.42 7.58
C PRO A 34 3.89 -7.94 7.93
N THR A 35 4.00 -7.58 9.19
CA THR A 35 3.75 -6.27 9.76
C THR A 35 4.69 -5.15 9.26
N LEU A 36 5.91 -5.46 8.79
CA LEU A 36 6.81 -4.40 8.33
C LEU A 36 6.46 -3.89 6.94
N THR A 37 6.04 -4.76 6.03
CA THR A 37 5.63 -4.39 4.66
C THR A 37 4.26 -3.72 4.64
N LEU A 38 3.29 -4.21 5.41
CA LEU A 38 1.99 -3.57 5.61
C LEU A 38 2.16 -2.18 6.24
N ASN A 39 3.05 -2.02 7.22
CA ASN A 39 3.32 -0.74 7.85
C ASN A 39 3.89 0.31 6.87
N LEU A 40 4.73 -0.08 5.89
CA LEU A 40 5.27 0.86 4.90
C LEU A 40 4.19 1.30 3.90
N TYR A 41 3.36 0.38 3.44
CA TYR A 41 2.23 0.69 2.57
C TYR A 41 1.23 1.64 3.26
N GLU A 42 0.82 1.32 4.48
CA GLU A 42 -0.07 2.18 5.27
C GLU A 42 0.50 3.58 5.49
N LYS A 43 1.81 3.68 5.75
CA LYS A 43 2.49 4.98 5.88
C LYS A 43 2.50 5.78 4.58
N ARG A 44 2.71 5.12 3.44
CA ARG A 44 2.64 5.76 2.11
C ARG A 44 1.23 6.25 1.80
N MET A 45 0.20 5.45 2.14
CA MET A 45 -1.20 5.84 2.02
C MET A 45 -1.55 7.04 2.89
N ALA A 46 -1.11 7.04 4.16
CA ALA A 46 -1.31 8.16 5.06
C ALA A 46 -0.62 9.44 4.53
N TYR A 47 0.59 9.30 4.00
CA TYR A 47 1.33 10.40 3.38
C TYR A 47 0.61 10.99 2.17
N LEU A 48 0.09 10.15 1.26
CA LEU A 48 -0.71 10.62 0.11
C LEU A 48 -1.95 11.38 0.57
N LYS A 49 -2.68 10.85 1.55
CA LYS A 49 -3.88 11.50 2.11
C LYS A 49 -3.56 12.84 2.78
N GLU A 50 -2.41 12.96 3.44
CA GLU A 50 -1.93 14.23 3.99
C GLU A 50 -1.66 15.29 2.89
N HIS A 51 -1.24 14.83 1.69
CA HIS A 51 -0.93 15.68 0.54
C HIS A 51 -2.07 15.73 -0.51
N GLU A 52 -3.27 15.28 -0.16
CA GLU A 52 -4.42 15.25 -1.09
C GLU A 52 -4.70 16.59 -1.74
N GLN A 53 -4.61 17.68 -0.96
CA GLN A 53 -4.85 19.03 -1.50
C GLN A 53 -3.80 19.41 -2.54
N GLU A 54 -2.52 19.11 -2.30
CA GLU A 54 -1.44 19.39 -3.26
C GLU A 54 -1.60 18.59 -4.56
N MET A 55 -2.04 17.33 -4.45
CA MET A 55 -2.35 16.48 -5.58
C MET A 55 -3.54 17.03 -6.39
N THR A 56 -4.59 17.44 -5.69
CA THR A 56 -5.78 18.05 -6.29
C THR A 56 -5.45 19.36 -7.01
N ASP A 57 -4.67 20.23 -6.41
CA ASP A 57 -4.24 21.50 -6.99
C ASP A 57 -3.39 21.27 -8.24
N TYR A 58 -2.55 20.24 -8.24
CA TYR A 58 -1.78 19.86 -9.42
C TYR A 58 -2.69 19.43 -10.57
N VAL A 59 -3.66 18.55 -10.36
CA VAL A 59 -4.60 18.10 -11.40
C VAL A 59 -5.40 19.29 -11.95
N LYS A 60 -5.84 20.21 -11.09
CA LYS A 60 -6.53 21.45 -11.50
C LYS A 60 -5.64 22.38 -12.31
N SER A 61 -4.35 22.42 -12.02
CA SER A 61 -3.39 23.24 -12.80
C SER A 61 -3.17 22.71 -14.20
N GLU A 62 -3.27 21.39 -14.40
CA GLU A 62 -3.14 20.76 -15.72
C GLU A 62 -4.37 20.99 -16.62
N ASN A 63 -5.57 21.13 -16.02
CA ASN A 63 -6.79 21.48 -16.74
C ASN A 63 -7.70 22.40 -15.91
N PRO A 64 -7.79 23.70 -16.27
CA PRO A 64 -8.61 24.68 -15.54
C PRO A 64 -10.12 24.40 -15.52
N LYS A 65 -10.62 23.47 -16.35
CA LYS A 65 -12.03 23.06 -16.34
C LYS A 65 -12.33 22.05 -15.22
N VAL A 66 -11.30 21.56 -14.50
CA VAL A 66 -11.47 20.68 -13.35
C VAL A 66 -11.78 21.51 -12.10
N GLU A 67 -13.00 21.40 -11.60
CA GLU A 67 -13.46 22.12 -10.41
C GLU A 67 -13.18 21.33 -9.12
N ASN A 68 -13.32 20.01 -9.18
CA ASN A 68 -13.05 19.11 -8.07
C ASN A 68 -12.51 17.77 -8.56
N VAL A 69 -11.82 17.05 -7.66
CA VAL A 69 -11.21 15.74 -7.91
C VAL A 69 -11.77 14.73 -6.91
N GLN A 70 -12.04 13.51 -7.36
CA GLN A 70 -12.44 12.37 -6.56
C GLN A 70 -11.34 11.32 -6.65
N TRP A 71 -10.61 11.10 -5.55
CA TRP A 71 -9.53 10.11 -5.49
C TRP A 71 -10.08 8.72 -5.22
N ASP A 72 -9.67 7.74 -6.02
CA ASP A 72 -9.92 6.32 -5.74
C ASP A 72 -8.75 5.76 -4.91
N TRP A 73 -8.89 5.79 -3.59
CA TRP A 73 -7.87 5.34 -2.65
C TRP A 73 -7.64 3.83 -2.69
N ASP A 74 -8.57 3.06 -3.24
CA ASP A 74 -8.44 1.61 -3.38
C ASP A 74 -7.67 1.23 -4.66
N SER A 75 -7.48 2.16 -5.58
CA SER A 75 -6.73 1.98 -6.82
C SER A 75 -5.21 2.12 -6.65
N VAL A 76 -4.72 2.51 -5.47
CA VAL A 76 -3.29 2.78 -5.26
C VAL A 76 -2.46 1.53 -5.50
N GLU A 77 -1.61 1.59 -6.51
CA GLU A 77 -0.73 0.51 -6.93
C GLU A 77 0.74 0.94 -6.97
N ILE A 78 1.64 0.01 -6.69
CA ILE A 78 3.08 0.24 -6.80
C ILE A 78 3.64 -0.73 -7.82
N GLU A 79 4.13 -0.19 -8.92
CA GLU A 79 4.72 -0.95 -10.01
C GLU A 79 6.24 -0.80 -10.05
N THR A 80 6.91 -1.83 -10.58
CA THR A 80 8.34 -1.75 -10.92
C THR A 80 8.46 -1.63 -12.42
N ILE A 81 8.90 -0.46 -12.86
CA ILE A 81 9.04 -0.14 -14.28
C ILE A 81 10.48 -0.45 -14.73
N GLN A 82 10.61 -1.19 -15.83
CA GLN A 82 11.86 -1.37 -16.56
C GLN A 82 11.80 -0.52 -17.82
N PRO A 83 12.57 0.57 -17.90
CA PRO A 83 12.66 1.32 -19.16
C PRO A 83 13.19 0.44 -20.26
N ASP A 84 12.58 0.49 -21.43
CA ASP A 84 13.04 -0.23 -22.61
C ASP A 84 12.90 0.60 -23.89
N ALA A 85 13.65 0.21 -24.91
CA ALA A 85 13.51 0.69 -26.28
C ALA A 85 13.35 -0.51 -27.20
N GLY A 86 12.10 -0.81 -27.58
CA GLY A 86 11.79 -1.95 -28.45
C GLY A 86 12.07 -3.31 -27.82
N GLY A 87 11.85 -3.44 -26.50
CA GLY A 87 12.06 -4.67 -25.73
C GLY A 87 13.49 -4.85 -25.21
N ILE A 88 14.38 -3.85 -25.45
CA ILE A 88 15.75 -3.85 -24.93
C ILE A 88 15.80 -2.92 -23.70
N PRO A 89 16.16 -3.42 -22.49
CA PRO A 89 16.29 -2.59 -21.31
C PRO A 89 17.30 -1.44 -21.55
N THR A 90 16.88 -0.20 -21.25
CA THR A 90 17.69 1.02 -21.51
C THR A 90 18.09 1.78 -20.25
N GLY A 91 17.74 1.29 -19.08
CA GLY A 91 18.07 1.97 -17.82
C GLY A 91 17.83 1.08 -16.61
N ASP A 92 18.05 1.65 -15.43
CA ASP A 92 17.76 0.98 -14.17
C ASP A 92 16.26 0.87 -13.92
N LYS A 93 15.87 -0.22 -13.27
CA LYS A 93 14.48 -0.37 -12.79
C LYS A 93 14.19 0.67 -11.73
N TYR A 94 13.00 1.24 -11.79
CA TYR A 94 12.50 2.13 -10.76
C TYR A 94 11.07 1.76 -10.36
N GLN A 95 10.65 2.22 -9.19
CA GLN A 95 9.28 2.05 -8.72
C GLN A 95 8.46 3.30 -9.03
N SER A 96 7.23 3.10 -9.48
CA SER A 96 6.18 4.12 -9.58
C SER A 96 5.06 3.77 -8.61
N LEU A 97 4.42 4.79 -8.05
CA LEU A 97 3.16 4.65 -7.35
C LEU A 97 2.11 5.39 -8.16
N ASP A 98 1.04 4.68 -8.49
CA ASP A 98 -0.05 5.19 -9.31
C ASP A 98 -1.33 5.26 -8.49
N ILE A 99 -2.14 6.29 -8.71
CA ILE A 99 -3.47 6.45 -8.13
C ILE A 99 -4.44 6.94 -9.20
N GLU A 100 -5.60 6.32 -9.25
CA GLU A 100 -6.68 6.75 -10.13
C GLU A 100 -7.54 7.81 -9.47
N GLY A 101 -8.16 8.64 -10.29
CA GLY A 101 -9.17 9.61 -9.85
C GLY A 101 -10.18 9.91 -10.92
N GLY A 102 -11.31 10.45 -10.47
CA GLY A 102 -12.32 11.09 -11.27
C GLY A 102 -12.33 12.60 -11.04
N PHE A 103 -13.12 13.32 -11.80
CA PHE A 103 -13.25 14.77 -11.65
C PHE A 103 -14.67 15.27 -11.95
N ASN A 104 -15.01 16.42 -11.39
CA ASN A 104 -16.28 17.14 -11.61
C ASN A 104 -17.53 16.31 -11.30
N ASN A 105 -17.42 15.26 -10.46
CA ASN A 105 -18.48 14.30 -10.13
C ASN A 105 -19.09 13.61 -11.38
N ILE A 106 -18.33 13.48 -12.46
CA ILE A 106 -18.76 12.82 -13.67
C ILE A 106 -18.42 11.33 -13.54
N THR A 107 -19.43 10.46 -13.64
CA THR A 107 -19.30 9.02 -13.38
C THR A 107 -18.25 8.32 -14.24
N ASP A 108 -18.13 8.71 -15.51
CA ASP A 108 -17.20 8.09 -16.46
C ASP A 108 -15.90 8.91 -16.62
N SER A 109 -15.64 9.85 -15.69
CA SER A 109 -14.38 10.58 -15.68
C SER A 109 -13.28 9.76 -15.05
N ASN A 110 -12.08 9.78 -15.65
CA ASN A 110 -10.91 9.15 -15.08
C ASN A 110 -9.61 9.82 -15.50
N PHE A 111 -8.59 9.63 -14.70
CA PHE A 111 -7.18 9.94 -14.97
C PHE A 111 -6.29 9.09 -14.04
N VAL A 112 -5.00 9.02 -14.32
CA VAL A 112 -4.00 8.39 -13.43
C VAL A 112 -2.92 9.41 -13.11
N LEU A 113 -2.66 9.58 -11.81
CA LEU A 113 -1.54 10.35 -11.29
C LEU A 113 -0.47 9.41 -10.78
N SER A 114 0.76 9.57 -11.30
CA SER A 114 1.90 8.73 -10.97
C SER A 114 2.97 9.51 -10.22
N PHE A 115 3.63 8.84 -9.29
CA PHE A 115 4.71 9.39 -8.46
C PHE A 115 5.97 8.54 -8.57
N GLY A 116 7.11 9.17 -8.75
CA GLY A 116 8.38 8.54 -8.41
C GLY A 116 8.57 8.49 -6.89
N PHE A 117 9.49 7.66 -6.42
CA PHE A 117 9.85 7.60 -5.00
C PHE A 117 11.06 8.47 -4.70
N ASP A 118 11.08 9.05 -3.51
CA ASP A 118 12.28 9.65 -2.96
C ASP A 118 13.25 8.55 -2.49
N ASN A 119 14.47 8.56 -3.00
CA ASN A 119 15.47 7.52 -2.74
C ASN A 119 15.94 7.44 -1.27
N LYS A 120 15.71 8.49 -0.49
CA LYS A 120 16.13 8.55 0.93
C LYS A 120 15.01 8.14 1.87
N THR A 121 13.80 8.59 1.59
CA THR A 121 12.65 8.39 2.48
C THR A 121 11.77 7.22 2.08
N LEU A 122 11.86 6.77 0.83
CA LEU A 122 11.00 5.75 0.24
C LEU A 122 9.51 6.13 0.22
N TYR A 123 9.19 7.43 0.36
CA TYR A 123 7.86 7.98 0.19
C TYR A 123 7.64 8.48 -1.25
N PRO A 124 6.38 8.60 -1.71
CA PRO A 124 6.07 9.25 -2.98
C PRO A 124 6.64 10.67 -3.03
N ASN A 125 7.31 11.00 -4.11
CA ASN A 125 7.93 12.32 -4.26
C ASN A 125 6.94 13.31 -4.88
N MET A 126 6.40 14.22 -4.08
CA MET A 126 5.41 15.21 -4.54
C MET A 126 5.94 16.16 -5.63
N LYS A 127 7.27 16.29 -5.77
CA LYS A 127 7.90 17.09 -6.83
C LYS A 127 8.04 16.32 -8.15
N HIS A 128 8.01 14.99 -8.09
CA HIS A 128 8.11 14.11 -9.25
C HIS A 128 6.79 13.36 -9.45
N LYS A 129 5.72 14.12 -9.67
CA LYS A 129 4.39 13.62 -10.03
C LYS A 129 4.06 14.00 -11.46
N SER A 130 3.31 13.16 -12.16
CA SER A 130 2.83 13.40 -13.51
C SER A 130 1.52 12.69 -13.78
N ILE A 131 0.66 13.28 -14.62
CA ILE A 131 -0.52 12.59 -15.14
C ILE A 131 -0.06 11.64 -16.24
N THR A 132 -0.06 10.35 -15.98
CA THR A 132 0.36 9.31 -16.93
C THR A 132 -0.79 8.83 -17.81
N GLN A 133 -2.02 8.83 -17.30
CA GLN A 133 -3.22 8.73 -18.10
C GLN A 133 -3.94 10.07 -18.07
N PRO A 134 -4.13 10.73 -19.24
CA PRO A 134 -4.77 12.04 -19.31
C PRO A 134 -6.24 11.99 -18.87
N LEU A 135 -6.77 13.16 -18.49
CA LEU A 135 -8.18 13.30 -18.11
C LEU A 135 -9.10 12.86 -19.26
N ARG A 136 -10.03 11.97 -18.96
CA ARG A 136 -10.98 11.39 -19.93
C ARG A 136 -12.39 11.35 -19.38
N ILE A 137 -13.36 11.38 -20.27
CA ILE A 137 -14.78 11.09 -20.00
C ILE A 137 -15.24 10.06 -21.03
N GLY A 138 -15.69 8.88 -20.56
CA GLY A 138 -16.13 7.80 -21.44
C GLY A 138 -15.05 7.36 -22.45
N GLY A 139 -13.76 7.43 -22.07
CA GLY A 139 -12.61 7.11 -22.91
C GLY A 139 -12.11 8.24 -23.83
N ASN A 140 -12.83 9.36 -23.97
CA ASN A 140 -12.43 10.51 -24.77
C ASN A 140 -11.64 11.51 -23.93
N LEU A 141 -10.65 12.19 -24.54
CA LEU A 141 -9.90 13.25 -23.87
C LEU A 141 -10.82 14.39 -23.43
N TYR A 142 -10.59 14.90 -22.23
CA TYR A 142 -11.26 16.07 -21.68
C TYR A 142 -10.35 17.29 -21.87
N GLU A 143 -10.62 18.04 -22.94
CA GLU A 143 -9.90 19.27 -23.32
C GLU A 143 -10.66 20.54 -22.88
#